data_513079bfcb619a86bc053b746dfbce9d
#
_entry.id   513079bfcb619a86bc053b746dfbce9d
#
_cell.length_a   1.000
_cell.length_b   1.000
_cell.length_c   1.000
_cell.angle_alpha   90.00
_cell.angle_beta   90.00
_cell.angle_gamma   90.00
#
_symmetry.space_group_name_H-M   'P 1'
#
loop_
_entity.id
_entity.type
_entity.pdbx_description
1 polymer ?
#
loop_
_entity_poly.entity_id
_entity_poly.type
_entity_poly.pdbx_seq_one_letter_code
_entity_poly.pdbx_strand_id
1 'polypeptide(L)'
;MDISSFLPPVYHWILCHHFNLSGHCIYHNARGTVALTGYDGILGYRTDGDYKTREDLTDDQVAWLDAHPDFDWDKECEEAKKVADAIKADGWTFASHTWGHIRVGDKPIETIQADTEKWLTYVAPLIGGSDIIIFAHGQDLSDWHDYTMDNEKFAYLKSQGFNIYCNVDSSQYFVQVRDNYLRMGRRNLDGYRLYQNLYGGGEDRTSDLFDSASVIDPQRPTDPSLYNLG
;
A
#
# COMPACT_ATOMS: atom_id res chain seq x y z
N MET A 1 -7.68 18.28 14.55
CA MET A 1 -8.27 18.69 13.26
C MET A 1 -9.04 17.48 12.76
N ASP A 2 -10.29 17.63 12.40
CA ASP A 2 -11.10 16.51 11.93
C ASP A 2 -10.74 16.22 10.48
N ILE A 3 -10.08 15.09 10.21
CA ILE A 3 -9.67 14.67 8.85
C ILE A 3 -10.85 14.21 7.99
N SER A 4 -12.04 14.02 8.60
CA SER A 4 -13.23 13.53 7.89
C SER A 4 -13.70 14.48 6.78
N SER A 5 -13.37 15.77 6.88
CA SER A 5 -13.74 16.79 5.88
C SER A 5 -12.85 16.83 4.63
N PHE A 6 -11.71 16.10 4.65
CA PHE A 6 -10.73 16.13 3.56
C PHE A 6 -10.71 14.84 2.71
N LEU A 7 -11.46 13.82 3.12
CA LEU A 7 -11.41 12.52 2.46
C LEU A 7 -12.58 12.35 1.49
N PRO A 8 -12.35 11.83 0.27
CA PRO A 8 -13.43 11.36 -0.59
C PRO A 8 -14.34 10.36 0.15
N PRO A 9 -15.63 10.26 -0.19
CA PRO A 9 -16.63 9.45 0.53
C PRO A 9 -16.21 8.01 0.79
N VAL A 10 -15.44 7.39 -0.11
CA VAL A 10 -14.94 6.00 0.01
C VAL A 10 -13.95 5.85 1.16
N TYR A 11 -13.04 6.82 1.34
CA TYR A 11 -12.05 6.78 2.42
C TYR A 11 -12.65 7.18 3.76
N HIS A 12 -13.63 8.08 3.75
CA HIS A 12 -14.41 8.43 4.93
C HIS A 12 -15.09 7.18 5.53
N TRP A 13 -15.62 6.30 4.68
CA TRP A 13 -16.25 5.06 5.13
C TRP A 13 -15.24 4.09 5.76
N ILE A 14 -14.07 3.90 5.14
CA ILE A 14 -13.00 3.02 5.65
C ILE A 14 -12.46 3.54 6.99
N LEU A 15 -12.18 4.84 7.09
CA LEU A 15 -11.63 5.43 8.31
C LEU A 15 -12.68 5.59 9.42
N CYS A 16 -13.92 5.98 9.10
CA CYS A 16 -14.97 6.18 10.11
C CYS A 16 -15.53 4.87 10.66
N HIS A 17 -15.54 3.78 9.89
CA HIS A 17 -16.03 2.47 10.38
C HIS A 17 -14.99 1.69 11.18
N HIS A 18 -13.70 1.90 10.90
CA HIS A 18 -12.62 1.23 11.62
C HIS A 18 -11.99 2.09 12.71
N PHE A 19 -12.16 3.41 12.64
CA PHE A 19 -11.61 4.36 13.60
C PHE A 19 -12.73 5.26 14.11
N ASN A 20 -13.12 5.07 15.35
CA ASN A 20 -14.06 5.98 15.99
C ASN A 20 -13.39 7.36 16.13
N LEU A 21 -13.60 8.24 15.14
CA LEU A 21 -12.98 9.57 15.05
C LEU A 21 -13.44 10.56 16.12
N SER A 22 -14.17 10.10 17.15
CA SER A 22 -14.50 10.91 18.33
C SER A 22 -13.32 11.11 19.30
N GLY A 23 -12.09 11.15 18.77
CA GLY A 23 -10.90 11.56 19.56
C GLY A 23 -10.22 10.47 20.39
N HIS A 24 -10.73 9.23 20.38
CA HIS A 24 -10.09 8.11 21.07
C HIS A 24 -9.93 6.94 20.11
N CYS A 25 -8.70 6.62 19.75
CA CYS A 25 -8.38 5.38 19.07
C CYS A 25 -8.76 4.21 19.98
N ILE A 26 -9.72 3.38 19.56
CA ILE A 26 -10.18 2.20 20.31
C ILE A 26 -9.07 1.15 20.50
N TYR A 27 -7.97 1.26 19.77
CA TYR A 27 -6.82 0.36 19.82
C TYR A 27 -5.61 0.98 20.56
N HIS A 28 -5.84 1.69 21.65
CA HIS A 28 -4.77 2.26 22.47
C HIS A 28 -3.78 3.15 21.71
N ASN A 29 -4.28 3.98 20.81
CA ASN A 29 -3.48 4.85 19.92
C ASN A 29 -2.57 4.08 18.92
N ALA A 30 -2.91 2.85 18.58
CA ALA A 30 -2.20 2.13 17.53
C ALA A 30 -2.23 2.95 16.22
N ARG A 31 -1.11 2.97 15.53
CA ARG A 31 -0.92 3.61 14.23
C ARG A 31 -0.40 2.57 13.23
N GLY A 32 -0.57 2.86 11.98
CA GLY A 32 -0.15 1.96 10.91
C GLY A 32 0.72 2.65 9.86
N THR A 33 1.08 1.86 8.87
CA THR A 33 1.77 2.33 7.67
C THR A 33 0.87 2.15 6.47
N VAL A 34 0.64 3.22 5.72
CA VAL A 34 -0.12 3.20 4.47
C VAL A 34 0.85 2.99 3.32
N ALA A 35 0.74 1.85 2.63
CA ALA A 35 1.58 1.54 1.47
C ALA A 35 0.91 2.07 0.20
N LEU A 36 1.63 2.90 -0.54
CA LEU A 36 1.11 3.58 -1.73
C LEU A 36 1.76 3.08 -3.01
N THR A 37 0.93 2.74 -3.98
CA THR A 37 1.29 2.69 -5.40
C THR A 37 1.20 4.09 -5.99
N GLY A 38 1.60 4.27 -7.25
CA GLY A 38 1.56 5.58 -7.91
C GLY A 38 0.70 5.65 -9.16
N TYR A 39 0.44 4.50 -9.79
CA TYR A 39 -0.40 4.46 -10.98
C TYR A 39 -1.81 4.98 -10.65
N ASP A 40 -2.40 5.75 -11.55
CA ASP A 40 -3.64 6.51 -11.37
C ASP A 40 -3.61 7.57 -10.25
N GLY A 41 -2.59 7.60 -9.40
CA GLY A 41 -2.43 8.57 -8.33
C GLY A 41 -2.57 8.01 -6.92
N ILE A 42 -2.61 8.88 -5.91
CA ILE A 42 -2.62 8.50 -4.50
C ILE A 42 -3.77 9.16 -3.73
N LEU A 43 -4.19 8.49 -2.66
CA LEU A 43 -5.15 9.01 -1.67
C LEU A 43 -6.47 9.50 -2.28
N GLY A 44 -6.86 8.96 -3.46
CA GLY A 44 -8.09 9.32 -4.16
C GLY A 44 -7.95 10.47 -5.17
N TYR A 45 -6.75 10.99 -5.35
CA TYR A 45 -6.43 12.08 -6.28
C TYR A 45 -5.64 11.57 -7.47
N ARG A 46 -5.84 12.16 -8.65
CA ARG A 46 -5.18 11.78 -9.91
C ARG A 46 -3.79 12.43 -10.01
N THR A 47 -2.84 11.93 -9.20
CA THR A 47 -1.48 12.50 -9.08
C THR A 47 -0.43 11.79 -9.91
N ASP A 48 -0.81 10.77 -10.71
CA ASP A 48 0.08 10.11 -11.64
C ASP A 48 0.58 11.13 -12.68
N GLY A 49 1.88 11.07 -12.99
CA GLY A 49 2.53 11.98 -13.93
C GLY A 49 1.98 11.91 -15.35
N ASP A 50 1.46 10.76 -15.77
CA ASP A 50 0.89 10.55 -17.08
C ASP A 50 -0.35 11.46 -17.31
N TYR A 51 -1.12 11.78 -16.26
CA TYR A 51 -2.19 12.80 -16.34
C TYR A 51 -1.66 14.22 -16.58
N LYS A 52 -0.44 14.53 -16.09
CA LYS A 52 0.19 15.84 -16.29
C LYS A 52 0.77 15.97 -17.70
N THR A 53 1.53 14.97 -18.13
CA THR A 53 2.20 15.00 -19.44
C THR A 53 1.27 14.72 -20.60
N ARG A 54 0.17 14.04 -20.35
CA ARG A 54 -0.77 13.52 -21.35
C ARG A 54 -0.12 12.48 -22.27
N GLU A 55 0.96 11.85 -21.79
CA GLU A 55 1.66 10.78 -22.48
C GLU A 55 1.29 9.44 -21.82
N ASP A 56 1.37 8.36 -22.59
CA ASP A 56 1.15 6.98 -22.12
C ASP A 56 -0.19 6.72 -21.43
N LEU A 57 -1.20 7.56 -21.68
CA LEU A 57 -2.54 7.41 -21.12
C LEU A 57 -3.26 6.18 -21.68
N THR A 58 -3.92 5.44 -20.81
CA THR A 58 -4.87 4.39 -21.22
C THR A 58 -6.17 5.01 -21.75
N ASP A 59 -6.95 4.22 -22.50
CA ASP A 59 -8.25 4.68 -23.01
C ASP A 59 -9.19 5.12 -21.88
N ASP A 60 -9.16 4.45 -20.72
CA ASP A 60 -9.96 4.82 -19.54
C ASP A 60 -9.51 6.15 -18.93
N GLN A 61 -8.20 6.41 -18.90
CA GLN A 61 -7.66 7.68 -18.42
C GLN A 61 -8.01 8.84 -19.35
N VAL A 62 -7.95 8.61 -20.66
CA VAL A 62 -8.41 9.60 -21.67
C VAL A 62 -9.89 9.90 -21.49
N ALA A 63 -10.74 8.86 -21.42
CA ALA A 63 -12.18 9.04 -21.24
C ALA A 63 -12.50 9.77 -19.92
N TRP A 64 -11.73 9.48 -18.86
CA TRP A 64 -11.90 10.18 -17.59
C TRP A 64 -11.57 11.67 -17.72
N LEU A 65 -10.46 12.00 -18.38
CA LEU A 65 -10.04 13.39 -18.61
C LEU A 65 -11.04 14.16 -19.48
N ASP A 66 -11.61 13.53 -20.51
CA ASP A 66 -12.64 14.12 -21.35
C ASP A 66 -13.92 14.44 -20.55
N ALA A 67 -14.23 13.60 -19.56
CA ALA A 67 -15.35 13.84 -18.65
C ALA A 67 -15.05 14.91 -17.57
N HIS A 68 -13.77 15.30 -17.38
CA HIS A 68 -13.35 16.25 -16.37
C HIS A 68 -12.50 17.38 -16.99
N PRO A 69 -13.11 18.27 -17.81
CA PRO A 69 -12.37 19.31 -18.54
C PRO A 69 -11.69 20.34 -17.64
N ASP A 70 -12.17 20.48 -16.40
CA ASP A 70 -11.59 21.41 -15.40
C ASP A 70 -10.50 20.75 -14.55
N PHE A 71 -10.03 19.54 -14.93
CA PHE A 71 -8.98 18.82 -14.23
C PHE A 71 -7.67 19.62 -14.21
N ASP A 72 -7.12 19.77 -13.01
CA ASP A 72 -5.86 20.45 -12.73
C ASP A 72 -4.96 19.54 -11.91
N TRP A 73 -3.92 19.02 -12.53
CA TRP A 73 -2.99 18.08 -11.90
C TRP A 73 -2.26 18.68 -10.68
N ASP A 74 -1.84 19.94 -10.77
CA ASP A 74 -1.13 20.58 -9.66
C ASP A 74 -2.07 20.73 -8.43
N LYS A 75 -3.33 21.03 -8.66
CA LYS A 75 -4.35 21.06 -7.60
C LYS A 75 -4.62 19.70 -7.00
N GLU A 76 -4.69 18.64 -7.80
CA GLU A 76 -4.81 17.26 -7.31
C GLU A 76 -3.64 16.91 -6.38
N CYS A 77 -2.40 17.26 -6.77
CA CYS A 77 -1.23 17.06 -5.94
C CYS A 77 -1.28 17.86 -4.63
N GLU A 78 -1.74 19.10 -4.66
CA GLU A 78 -1.92 19.90 -3.44
C GLU A 78 -2.92 19.29 -2.48
N GLU A 79 -4.06 18.80 -2.98
CA GLU A 79 -5.08 18.16 -2.14
C GLU A 79 -4.59 16.81 -1.59
N ALA A 80 -3.96 15.98 -2.42
CA ALA A 80 -3.33 14.72 -1.97
C ALA A 80 -2.32 14.98 -0.86
N LYS A 81 -1.49 16.02 -1.00
CA LYS A 81 -0.51 16.40 0.02
C LYS A 81 -1.18 16.82 1.33
N LYS A 82 -2.27 17.57 1.31
CA LYS A 82 -3.03 17.96 2.52
C LYS A 82 -3.54 16.72 3.26
N VAL A 83 -4.06 15.73 2.52
CA VAL A 83 -4.51 14.46 3.11
C VAL A 83 -3.32 13.69 3.71
N ALA A 84 -2.21 13.60 2.99
CA ALA A 84 -1.01 12.95 3.49
C ALA A 84 -0.48 13.62 4.78
N ASP A 85 -0.45 14.94 4.81
CA ASP A 85 -0.01 15.69 5.99
C ASP A 85 -0.95 15.48 7.19
N ALA A 86 -2.27 15.38 6.96
CA ALA A 86 -3.24 15.08 8.00
C ALA A 86 -3.06 13.65 8.56
N ILE A 87 -2.84 12.66 7.71
CA ILE A 87 -2.56 11.27 8.10
C ILE A 87 -1.29 11.19 8.95
N LYS A 88 -0.21 11.89 8.53
CA LYS A 88 1.04 11.97 9.31
C LYS A 88 0.85 12.67 10.65
N ALA A 89 0.08 13.75 10.68
CA ALA A 89 -0.21 14.49 11.92
C ALA A 89 -0.96 13.62 12.95
N ASP A 90 -1.73 12.64 12.49
CA ASP A 90 -2.37 11.62 13.35
C ASP A 90 -1.41 10.48 13.74
N GLY A 91 -0.14 10.54 13.32
CA GLY A 91 0.91 9.60 13.72
C GLY A 91 1.07 8.37 12.81
N TRP A 92 0.42 8.34 11.65
CA TRP A 92 0.62 7.30 10.65
C TRP A 92 1.86 7.56 9.81
N THR A 93 2.40 6.50 9.22
CA THR A 93 3.54 6.56 8.30
C THR A 93 3.14 6.09 6.90
N PHE A 94 3.98 6.38 5.92
CA PHE A 94 3.80 5.89 4.55
C PHE A 94 4.94 4.96 4.14
N ALA A 95 4.65 4.10 3.17
CA ALA A 95 5.61 3.21 2.54
C ALA A 95 5.40 3.17 1.03
N SER A 96 6.44 2.82 0.30
CA SER A 96 6.32 2.43 -1.10
C SER A 96 5.67 1.06 -1.23
N HIS A 97 4.73 0.93 -2.18
CA HIS A 97 4.20 -0.36 -2.63
C HIS A 97 4.54 -0.59 -4.11
N THR A 98 5.68 -0.06 -4.56
CA THR A 98 6.09 0.15 -5.95
C THR A 98 5.15 1.12 -6.68
N TRP A 99 5.59 1.75 -7.77
CA TRP A 99 4.68 2.64 -8.51
C TRP A 99 3.59 1.86 -9.23
N GLY A 100 3.95 0.82 -9.95
CA GLY A 100 3.06 0.02 -10.78
C GLY A 100 2.59 -1.29 -10.17
N HIS A 101 2.68 -1.47 -8.83
CA HIS A 101 2.34 -2.73 -8.14
C HIS A 101 3.06 -3.95 -8.74
N ILE A 102 4.35 -3.79 -9.06
CA ILE A 102 5.12 -4.80 -9.76
C ILE A 102 5.65 -5.92 -8.84
N ARG A 103 5.87 -7.10 -9.44
CA ARG A 103 6.51 -8.25 -8.78
C ARG A 103 8.03 -8.09 -8.81
N VAL A 104 8.61 -7.40 -7.82
CA VAL A 104 10.05 -7.06 -7.80
C VAL A 104 10.97 -8.27 -7.88
N GLY A 105 10.58 -9.41 -7.30
CA GLY A 105 11.36 -10.65 -7.38
C GLY A 105 11.56 -11.15 -8.81
N ASP A 106 10.53 -11.05 -9.65
CA ASP A 106 10.50 -11.59 -11.01
C ASP A 106 10.96 -10.58 -12.08
N LYS A 107 11.01 -9.29 -11.75
CA LYS A 107 11.34 -8.25 -12.75
C LYS A 107 12.84 -8.05 -12.88
N PRO A 108 13.33 -7.74 -14.10
CA PRO A 108 14.70 -7.31 -14.31
C PRO A 108 14.96 -5.96 -13.63
N ILE A 109 16.22 -5.67 -13.37
CA ILE A 109 16.63 -4.47 -12.61
C ILE A 109 16.17 -3.17 -13.29
N GLU A 110 16.17 -3.10 -14.61
CA GLU A 110 15.76 -1.91 -15.37
C GLU A 110 14.28 -1.57 -15.14
N THR A 111 13.42 -2.59 -15.02
CA THR A 111 12.01 -2.40 -14.69
C THR A 111 11.84 -1.87 -13.27
N ILE A 112 12.62 -2.39 -12.32
CA ILE A 112 12.59 -1.93 -10.92
C ILE A 112 13.08 -0.48 -10.82
N GLN A 113 14.11 -0.14 -11.58
CA GLN A 113 14.66 1.23 -11.65
C GLN A 113 13.60 2.21 -12.17
N ALA A 114 13.00 1.92 -13.32
CA ALA A 114 11.97 2.77 -13.91
C ALA A 114 10.73 2.93 -13.00
N ASP A 115 10.27 1.86 -12.37
CA ASP A 115 9.15 1.88 -11.43
C ASP A 115 9.48 2.70 -10.18
N THR A 116 10.65 2.50 -9.59
CA THR A 116 11.10 3.22 -8.40
C THR A 116 11.30 4.70 -8.71
N GLU A 117 11.85 5.06 -9.87
CA GLU A 117 12.03 6.44 -10.30
C GLU A 117 10.68 7.17 -10.44
N LYS A 118 9.67 6.53 -11.04
CA LYS A 118 8.31 7.06 -11.08
C LYS A 118 7.75 7.28 -9.67
N TRP A 119 7.92 6.32 -8.77
CA TRP A 119 7.44 6.45 -7.38
C TRP A 119 8.12 7.60 -6.64
N LEU A 120 9.45 7.71 -6.77
CA LEU A 120 10.23 8.79 -6.15
C LEU A 120 9.90 10.17 -6.73
N THR A 121 9.50 10.22 -8.00
CA THR A 121 9.16 11.47 -8.69
C THR A 121 7.74 11.95 -8.37
N TYR A 122 6.76 11.07 -8.34
CA TYR A 122 5.35 11.45 -8.29
C TYR A 122 4.65 11.15 -6.96
N VAL A 123 5.16 10.20 -6.17
CA VAL A 123 4.55 9.83 -4.88
C VAL A 123 5.33 10.40 -3.70
N ALA A 124 6.64 10.15 -3.65
CA ALA A 124 7.47 10.53 -2.52
C ALA A 124 7.38 12.02 -2.12
N PRO A 125 7.35 13.00 -3.06
CA PRO A 125 7.25 14.41 -2.70
C PRO A 125 5.92 14.78 -2.02
N LEU A 126 4.85 14.07 -2.32
CA LEU A 126 3.52 14.35 -1.78
C LEU A 126 3.37 13.86 -0.33
N ILE A 127 4.12 12.83 0.05
CA ILE A 127 4.08 12.22 1.39
C ILE A 127 5.26 12.60 2.29
N GLY A 128 6.27 13.29 1.75
CA GLY A 128 7.52 13.64 2.46
C GLY A 128 8.57 12.53 2.46
N GLY A 129 8.49 11.60 1.49
CA GLY A 129 9.41 10.47 1.37
C GLY A 129 9.08 9.28 2.28
N SER A 130 9.78 8.17 2.06
CA SER A 130 9.75 6.99 2.94
C SER A 130 11.00 6.14 2.71
N ASP A 131 11.49 5.51 3.76
CA ASP A 131 12.56 4.50 3.70
C ASP A 131 12.01 3.06 3.81
N ILE A 132 10.68 2.91 3.77
CA ILE A 132 9.97 1.62 3.85
C ILE A 132 9.49 1.22 2.46
N ILE A 133 9.78 -0.01 2.06
CA ILE A 133 9.16 -0.64 0.90
C ILE A 133 8.40 -1.90 1.31
N ILE A 134 7.13 -1.95 0.95
CA ILE A 134 6.24 -3.09 1.16
C ILE A 134 6.03 -3.75 -0.20
N PHE A 135 6.61 -4.92 -0.39
CA PHE A 135 6.60 -5.58 -1.70
C PHE A 135 5.19 -5.98 -2.12
N ALA A 136 4.81 -5.55 -3.31
CA ALA A 136 3.61 -6.02 -3.98
C ALA A 136 3.69 -7.53 -4.22
N HIS A 137 2.55 -8.21 -4.12
CA HIS A 137 2.46 -9.67 -4.20
C HIS A 137 3.34 -10.43 -3.17
N GLY A 138 3.95 -9.74 -2.22
CA GLY A 138 4.76 -10.32 -1.17
C GLY A 138 6.08 -10.93 -1.60
N GLN A 139 6.53 -10.63 -2.83
CA GLN A 139 7.75 -11.22 -3.36
C GLN A 139 9.00 -10.73 -2.67
N ASP A 140 9.95 -11.66 -2.48
CA ASP A 140 11.26 -11.41 -1.93
C ASP A 140 12.31 -11.08 -3.01
N LEU A 141 13.43 -10.46 -2.60
CA LEU A 141 14.52 -10.10 -3.51
C LEU A 141 15.59 -11.20 -3.64
N SER A 142 15.62 -12.17 -2.76
CA SER A 142 16.73 -13.13 -2.62
C SER A 142 16.31 -14.52 -2.16
N ASP A 143 15.12 -14.99 -2.49
CA ASP A 143 14.60 -16.30 -2.10
C ASP A 143 14.77 -16.58 -0.60
N TRP A 144 14.44 -15.60 0.23
CA TRP A 144 14.52 -15.66 1.70
C TRP A 144 15.95 -15.69 2.29
N HIS A 145 16.99 -15.68 1.46
CA HIS A 145 18.36 -15.49 1.92
C HIS A 145 18.61 -14.05 2.39
N ASP A 146 19.65 -13.85 3.17
CA ASP A 146 20.07 -12.51 3.62
C ASP A 146 20.33 -11.59 2.41
N TYR A 147 19.93 -10.33 2.54
CA TYR A 147 20.21 -9.32 1.51
C TYR A 147 21.69 -8.90 1.61
N THR A 148 22.38 -8.99 0.51
CA THR A 148 23.79 -8.55 0.38
C THR A 148 23.92 -7.53 -0.74
N MET A 149 24.98 -6.74 -0.71
CA MET A 149 25.24 -5.75 -1.78
C MET A 149 25.57 -6.39 -3.13
N ASP A 150 25.81 -7.71 -3.18
CA ASP A 150 25.97 -8.45 -4.43
C ASP A 150 24.62 -8.71 -5.13
N ASN A 151 23.51 -8.58 -4.40
CA ASN A 151 22.17 -8.59 -4.99
C ASN A 151 21.88 -7.21 -5.59
N GLU A 152 21.88 -7.10 -6.92
CA GLU A 152 21.72 -5.83 -7.61
C GLU A 152 20.42 -5.10 -7.29
N LYS A 153 19.31 -5.85 -7.06
CA LYS A 153 18.00 -5.27 -6.73
C LYS A 153 18.02 -4.64 -5.34
N PHE A 154 18.61 -5.36 -4.36
CA PHE A 154 18.79 -4.83 -3.02
C PHE A 154 19.73 -3.63 -3.02
N ALA A 155 20.90 -3.75 -3.68
CA ALA A 155 21.88 -2.67 -3.76
C ALA A 155 21.27 -1.39 -4.36
N TYR A 156 20.47 -1.55 -5.42
CA TYR A 156 19.78 -0.42 -6.03
C TYR A 156 18.75 0.20 -5.08
N LEU A 157 17.80 -0.57 -4.55
CA LEU A 157 16.77 -0.04 -3.64
C LEU A 157 17.40 0.60 -2.39
N LYS A 158 18.47 0.02 -1.88
CA LYS A 158 19.24 0.58 -0.78
C LYS A 158 19.84 1.94 -1.16
N SER A 159 20.37 2.08 -2.36
CA SER A 159 20.92 3.35 -2.87
C SER A 159 19.85 4.44 -3.02
N GLN A 160 18.58 4.04 -3.21
CA GLN A 160 17.44 4.95 -3.26
C GLN A 160 16.89 5.33 -1.87
N GLY A 161 17.53 4.86 -0.79
CA GLY A 161 17.19 5.23 0.58
C GLY A 161 16.27 4.25 1.31
N PHE A 162 15.86 3.15 0.70
CA PHE A 162 15.07 2.13 1.39
C PHE A 162 15.91 1.35 2.40
N ASN A 163 15.41 1.26 3.62
CA ASN A 163 16.06 0.60 4.75
C ASN A 163 15.21 -0.52 5.36
N ILE A 164 13.89 -0.45 5.18
CA ILE A 164 12.92 -1.37 5.75
C ILE A 164 12.19 -2.08 4.60
N TYR A 165 12.31 -3.41 4.58
CA TYR A 165 11.80 -4.28 3.51
C TYR A 165 10.74 -5.22 4.06
N CYS A 166 9.50 -5.13 3.56
CA CYS A 166 8.38 -5.90 4.06
C CYS A 166 7.88 -6.90 3.02
N ASN A 167 8.15 -8.19 3.28
CA ASN A 167 7.64 -9.31 2.50
C ASN A 167 6.26 -9.75 3.02
N VAL A 168 5.63 -10.70 2.35
CA VAL A 168 4.49 -11.46 2.87
C VAL A 168 4.93 -12.88 3.19
N ASP A 169 4.67 -13.31 4.41
CA ASP A 169 4.62 -14.72 4.76
C ASP A 169 3.21 -15.03 5.28
N SER A 170 2.49 -15.89 4.58
CA SER A 170 1.12 -16.21 4.97
C SER A 170 1.04 -17.19 6.13
N SER A 171 2.15 -17.85 6.51
CA SER A 171 2.19 -18.86 7.57
C SER A 171 2.65 -18.28 8.90
N GLN A 172 3.62 -17.40 8.88
CA GLN A 172 4.18 -16.80 10.08
C GLN A 172 4.69 -15.38 9.79
N TYR A 173 5.05 -14.69 10.83
CA TYR A 173 5.72 -13.40 10.75
C TYR A 173 7.10 -13.49 11.37
N PHE A 174 8.04 -12.69 10.86
CA PHE A 174 9.39 -12.61 11.38
C PHE A 174 9.93 -11.17 11.26
N VAL A 175 10.95 -10.87 12.04
CA VAL A 175 11.75 -9.64 11.92
C VAL A 175 13.21 -10.03 11.88
N GLN A 176 13.92 -9.58 10.87
CA GLN A 176 15.35 -9.75 10.70
C GLN A 176 16.03 -8.38 10.72
N VAL A 177 16.86 -8.15 11.73
CA VAL A 177 17.65 -6.92 11.86
C VAL A 177 19.08 -7.22 11.43
N ARG A 178 19.61 -6.39 10.55
CA ARG A 178 21.00 -6.41 10.09
C ARG A 178 21.62 -5.01 10.24
N ASP A 179 22.90 -4.91 10.06
CA ASP A 179 23.63 -3.63 10.25
C ASP A 179 23.12 -2.52 9.33
N ASN A 180 22.65 -2.89 8.13
CA ASN A 180 22.28 -1.93 7.09
C ASN A 180 20.82 -2.03 6.61
N TYR A 181 20.02 -2.97 7.13
CA TYR A 181 18.59 -3.07 6.81
C TYR A 181 17.78 -3.75 7.92
N LEU A 182 16.49 -3.49 7.89
CA LEU A 182 15.47 -4.29 8.57
C LEU A 182 14.61 -4.97 7.50
N ARG A 183 14.36 -6.25 7.69
CA ARG A 183 13.44 -7.03 6.85
C ARG A 183 12.41 -7.70 7.73
N MET A 184 11.16 -7.71 7.29
CA MET A 184 10.07 -8.36 8.03
C MET A 184 9.14 -9.10 7.10
N GLY A 185 8.66 -10.25 7.56
CA GLY A 185 7.51 -10.93 6.99
C GLY A 185 6.23 -10.44 7.65
N ARG A 186 5.26 -10.05 6.87
CA ARG A 186 3.93 -9.67 7.32
C ARG A 186 2.90 -10.71 6.92
N ARG A 187 1.89 -10.90 7.75
CA ARG A 187 0.74 -11.77 7.44
C ARG A 187 -0.35 -10.92 6.82
N ASN A 188 -0.92 -11.37 5.73
CA ASN A 188 -2.08 -10.71 5.15
C ASN A 188 -3.35 -11.10 5.93
N LEU A 189 -4.10 -10.09 6.35
CA LEU A 189 -5.38 -10.21 7.04
C LEU A 189 -6.42 -9.53 6.16
N ASP A 190 -7.01 -10.29 5.27
CA ASP A 190 -7.99 -9.81 4.30
C ASP A 190 -9.26 -10.67 4.35
N GLY A 191 -10.30 -10.22 3.64
CA GLY A 191 -11.58 -10.92 3.63
C GLY A 191 -11.50 -12.34 3.09
N TYR A 192 -10.54 -12.62 2.19
CA TYR A 192 -10.31 -13.97 1.68
C TYR A 192 -9.74 -14.88 2.77
N ARG A 193 -8.79 -14.40 3.57
CA ARG A 193 -8.23 -15.17 4.68
C ARG A 193 -9.25 -15.46 5.76
N LEU A 194 -10.09 -14.49 6.09
CA LEU A 194 -11.20 -14.70 7.02
C LEU A 194 -12.20 -15.74 6.48
N TYR A 195 -12.54 -15.65 5.18
CA TYR A 195 -13.40 -16.63 4.53
C TYR A 195 -12.78 -18.04 4.57
N GLN A 196 -11.50 -18.19 4.19
CA GLN A 196 -10.82 -19.49 4.19
C GLN A 196 -10.75 -20.12 5.59
N ASN A 197 -10.53 -19.31 6.62
CA ASN A 197 -10.52 -19.79 8.00
C ASN A 197 -11.89 -20.30 8.46
N LEU A 198 -12.97 -19.63 8.05
CA LEU A 198 -14.33 -19.98 8.51
C LEU A 198 -15.04 -21.03 7.65
N TYR A 199 -14.85 -20.99 6.33
CA TYR A 199 -15.69 -21.74 5.39
C TYR A 199 -14.89 -22.55 4.35
N GLY A 200 -13.64 -22.20 4.10
CA GLY A 200 -12.87 -22.71 2.96
C GLY A 200 -12.17 -24.03 3.19
N GLY A 201 -12.17 -24.57 4.42
CA GLY A 201 -11.40 -25.79 4.77
C GLY A 201 -9.89 -25.66 4.57
N GLY A 202 -9.38 -24.44 4.42
CA GLY A 202 -7.96 -24.14 4.31
C GLY A 202 -7.24 -24.16 5.64
N GLU A 203 -5.92 -23.92 5.59
CA GLU A 203 -5.13 -23.77 6.80
C GLU A 203 -5.61 -22.57 7.63
N ASP A 204 -5.76 -22.80 8.92
CA ASP A 204 -6.01 -21.73 9.87
C ASP A 204 -4.78 -20.81 9.96
N ARG A 205 -4.98 -19.55 9.61
CA ARG A 205 -3.91 -18.55 9.60
C ARG A 205 -4.24 -17.31 10.40
N THR A 206 -5.31 -17.35 11.18
CA THR A 206 -5.82 -16.20 11.92
C THR A 206 -6.14 -16.47 13.38
N SER A 207 -6.42 -17.69 13.78
CA SER A 207 -6.91 -18.03 15.12
C SER A 207 -5.91 -17.76 16.25
N ASP A 208 -4.62 -17.69 15.95
CA ASP A 208 -3.58 -17.25 16.90
C ASP A 208 -3.58 -15.75 17.16
N LEU A 209 -4.29 -14.97 16.35
CA LEU A 209 -4.43 -13.51 16.47
C LEU A 209 -5.79 -13.10 17.00
N PHE A 210 -6.86 -13.70 16.48
CA PHE A 210 -8.25 -13.42 16.84
C PHE A 210 -9.21 -14.49 16.31
N ASP A 211 -10.43 -14.48 16.83
CA ASP A 211 -11.54 -15.29 16.29
C ASP A 211 -12.11 -14.62 15.03
N SER A 212 -11.91 -15.24 13.87
CA SER A 212 -12.39 -14.74 12.58
C SER A 212 -13.91 -14.56 12.53
N ALA A 213 -14.67 -15.38 13.27
CA ALA A 213 -16.13 -15.26 13.33
C ALA A 213 -16.58 -13.96 14.03
N SER A 214 -15.74 -13.44 14.94
CA SER A 214 -16.05 -12.20 15.67
C SER A 214 -15.81 -10.93 14.89
N VAL A 215 -15.07 -10.99 13.79
CA VAL A 215 -14.61 -9.79 13.02
C VAL A 215 -15.10 -9.76 11.58
N ILE A 216 -15.57 -10.90 11.03
CA ILE A 216 -16.11 -10.91 9.67
C ILE A 216 -17.49 -10.24 9.65
N ASP A 217 -17.69 -9.35 8.66
CA ASP A 217 -19.00 -8.75 8.46
C ASP A 217 -20.03 -9.86 8.07
N PRO A 218 -21.11 -10.04 8.84
CA PRO A 218 -22.12 -11.04 8.54
C PRO A 218 -22.87 -10.81 7.21
N GLN A 219 -22.79 -9.60 6.65
CA GLN A 219 -23.35 -9.27 5.33
C GLN A 219 -22.40 -9.63 4.19
N ARG A 220 -21.14 -9.97 4.49
CA ARG A 220 -20.17 -10.37 3.46
C ARG A 220 -20.62 -11.66 2.78
N PRO A 221 -20.61 -11.72 1.44
CA PRO A 221 -20.90 -12.95 0.74
C PRO A 221 -19.99 -14.11 1.16
N THR A 222 -20.58 -15.29 1.36
CA THR A 222 -19.86 -16.53 1.69
C THR A 222 -19.53 -17.38 0.45
N ASP A 223 -19.99 -16.99 -0.72
CA ASP A 223 -19.69 -17.66 -1.99
C ASP A 223 -18.32 -17.20 -2.52
N PRO A 224 -17.33 -18.11 -2.59
CA PRO A 224 -15.97 -17.77 -3.06
C PRO A 224 -15.93 -17.29 -4.52
N SER A 225 -16.91 -17.65 -5.35
CA SER A 225 -16.99 -17.20 -6.74
C SER A 225 -17.21 -15.68 -6.88
N LEU A 226 -17.68 -15.03 -5.81
CA LEU A 226 -17.89 -13.59 -5.77
C LEU A 226 -16.61 -12.81 -5.40
N TYR A 227 -15.54 -13.51 -4.98
CA TYR A 227 -14.24 -12.91 -4.77
C TYR A 227 -13.41 -13.11 -6.04
N ASN A 228 -13.13 -12.05 -6.77
CA ASN A 228 -12.17 -12.08 -7.88
C ASN A 228 -10.77 -12.36 -7.32
N LEU A 229 -10.47 -13.64 -7.21
CA LEU A 229 -9.15 -14.13 -6.79
C LEU A 229 -8.31 -14.33 -8.05
N GLY A 230 -7.89 -13.22 -8.68
CA GLY A 230 -6.98 -13.22 -9.80
C GLY A 230 -5.56 -13.63 -9.41
#